data_6689ccf874eea7a53b41d5eabe330b8b
#
_entry.id   6689ccf874eea7a53b41d5eabe330b8b
#
_cell.length_a   1.000
_cell.length_b   1.000
_cell.length_c   1.000
_cell.angle_alpha   90.00
_cell.angle_beta   90.00
_cell.angle_gamma   90.00
#
_symmetry.space_group_name_H-M   'P 1'
#
loop_
_entity.id
_entity.type
_entity.pdbx_description
1 polymer ?
#
loop_
_entity_poly.entity_id
_entity_poly.type
_entity_poly.pdbx_seq_one_letter_code
_entity_poly.pdbx_strand_id
1 'polypeptide(L)'
;MKDTLGTIFGFLLGLSLLFLGIVIPDRYSNYYVYQIAQYEQMTEEMELARRPVFEIRRVQKARDDFKNSIVGSVARFADLKSFAIVAGGAFAALLIAFPISRAMRIFVFTIQALGRDRMKEEFLDVYETVLYLAEKRSRGEVITDADVEEIHNEYLRNWVQDFILVDIASEKMITEIIQSEIEMYNYRAFEEIDVLKFMGMVTPAFGMVGTIVGLILMLGSAVGAGSQLSEIMGAMSVALITTLYGVLAAQLIFIPVASKRYQLKESNIKLMEMIQESILYLKRKELSEVISQDLIIYLPPKFRNEIEEEKMIAMESGALGL
;
A
#
# COMPACT_ATOMS: atom_id res chain seq x y z
N MET A 1 26.24 -12.48 2.74
CA MET A 1 27.00 -11.83 1.65
C MET A 1 26.10 -11.11 0.64
N LYS A 2 24.97 -11.67 0.17
CA LYS A 2 24.02 -10.96 -0.72
C LYS A 2 23.33 -9.77 -0.05
N ASP A 3 22.98 -9.87 1.22
CA ASP A 3 22.27 -8.80 1.95
C ASP A 3 23.20 -7.62 2.26
N THR A 4 24.48 -7.86 2.57
CA THR A 4 25.47 -6.79 2.77
C THR A 4 25.75 -6.01 1.48
N LEU A 5 25.75 -6.70 0.32
CA LEU A 5 25.93 -6.04 -0.97
C LEU A 5 24.72 -5.14 -1.31
N GLY A 6 23.50 -5.61 -1.00
CA GLY A 6 22.25 -4.84 -1.16
C GLY A 6 22.23 -3.58 -0.30
N THR A 7 22.68 -3.69 0.95
CA THR A 7 22.78 -2.56 1.89
C THR A 7 23.78 -1.52 1.41
N ILE A 8 24.99 -1.95 0.97
CA ILE A 8 26.00 -1.04 0.43
C ILE A 8 25.50 -0.36 -0.84
N PHE A 9 24.87 -1.11 -1.75
CA PHE A 9 24.30 -0.56 -2.98
C PHE A 9 23.19 0.45 -2.67
N GLY A 10 22.30 0.13 -1.73
CA GLY A 10 21.24 1.03 -1.29
C GLY A 10 21.77 2.33 -0.70
N PHE A 11 22.79 2.23 0.16
CA PHE A 11 23.47 3.40 0.73
C PHE A 11 24.08 4.29 -0.36
N LEU A 12 24.85 3.71 -1.28
CA LEU A 12 25.49 4.43 -2.38
C LEU A 12 24.45 5.07 -3.33
N LEU A 13 23.41 4.33 -3.68
CA LEU A 13 22.33 4.83 -4.55
C LEU A 13 21.58 5.99 -3.88
N GLY A 14 21.22 5.85 -2.63
CA GLY A 14 20.52 6.89 -1.89
C GLY A 14 21.35 8.14 -1.67
N LEU A 15 22.64 7.97 -1.33
CA LEU A 15 23.59 9.08 -1.21
C LEU A 15 23.76 9.79 -2.56
N SER A 16 23.82 9.03 -3.67
CA SER A 16 23.91 9.57 -5.04
C SER A 16 22.63 10.37 -5.41
N LEU A 17 21.44 9.86 -5.10
CA LEU A 17 20.18 10.56 -5.37
C LEU A 17 20.04 11.82 -4.53
N LEU A 18 20.42 11.76 -3.26
CA LEU A 18 20.40 12.92 -2.38
C LEU A 18 21.40 13.99 -2.86
N PHE A 19 22.62 13.57 -3.24
CA PHE A 19 23.63 14.47 -3.80
C PHE A 19 23.18 15.07 -5.14
N LEU A 20 22.56 14.26 -6.01
CA LEU A 20 21.96 14.72 -7.27
C LEU A 20 20.89 15.79 -7.00
N GLY A 21 20.01 15.58 -6.01
CA GLY A 21 19.01 16.57 -5.62
C GLY A 21 19.60 17.90 -5.15
N ILE A 22 20.76 17.87 -4.50
CA ILE A 22 21.46 19.09 -4.06
C ILE A 22 22.12 19.81 -5.24
N VAL A 23 22.69 19.06 -6.20
CA VAL A 23 23.49 19.60 -7.32
C VAL A 23 22.63 20.06 -8.50
N ILE A 24 21.39 19.57 -8.66
CA ILE A 24 20.52 20.02 -9.77
C ILE A 24 20.31 21.55 -9.68
N PRO A 25 20.61 22.31 -10.76
CA PRO A 25 20.35 23.75 -10.79
C PRO A 25 18.86 24.06 -10.64
N ASP A 26 18.51 25.06 -9.86
CA ASP A 26 17.12 25.39 -9.52
C ASP A 26 16.25 25.66 -10.75
N ARG A 27 16.81 26.26 -11.82
CA ARG A 27 16.09 26.51 -13.07
C ARG A 27 15.62 25.26 -13.81
N TYR A 28 16.20 24.09 -13.55
CA TYR A 28 15.82 22.82 -14.17
C TYR A 28 15.03 21.92 -13.21
N SER A 29 15.03 22.23 -11.93
CA SER A 29 14.37 21.42 -10.93
C SER A 29 12.85 21.63 -10.91
N ASN A 30 12.39 22.85 -11.16
CA ASN A 30 10.98 23.20 -11.11
C ASN A 30 10.46 23.57 -12.50
N TYR A 31 9.56 22.75 -13.05
CA TYR A 31 8.95 22.95 -14.37
C TYR A 31 8.26 24.33 -14.50
N TYR A 32 7.60 24.78 -13.45
CA TYR A 32 6.95 26.08 -13.45
C TYR A 32 7.95 27.23 -13.60
N VAL A 33 9.05 27.21 -12.84
CA VAL A 33 10.11 28.23 -12.90
C VAL A 33 10.76 28.24 -14.29
N TYR A 34 11.01 27.05 -14.86
CA TYR A 34 11.56 26.92 -16.20
C TYR A 34 10.64 27.53 -17.27
N GLN A 35 9.34 27.25 -17.23
CA GLN A 35 8.39 27.81 -18.19
C GLN A 35 8.27 29.34 -18.05
N ILE A 36 8.22 29.84 -16.83
CA ILE A 36 8.18 31.30 -16.62
C ILE A 36 9.45 31.98 -17.13
N ALA A 37 10.62 31.41 -16.85
CA ALA A 37 11.90 31.94 -17.34
C ALA A 37 11.96 31.96 -18.87
N GLN A 38 11.42 30.96 -19.57
CA GLN A 38 11.32 30.97 -21.03
C GLN A 38 10.46 32.13 -21.57
N TYR A 39 9.29 32.36 -20.93
CA TYR A 39 8.43 33.49 -21.33
C TYR A 39 9.10 34.84 -21.07
N GLU A 40 9.84 35.00 -19.99
CA GLU A 40 10.57 36.21 -19.65
C GLU A 40 11.73 36.46 -20.62
N GLN A 41 12.54 35.42 -20.90
CA GLN A 41 13.62 35.52 -21.89
C GLN A 41 13.08 35.86 -23.29
N MET A 42 12.01 35.22 -23.73
CA MET A 42 11.39 35.50 -25.04
C MET A 42 10.85 36.94 -25.09
N THR A 43 10.32 37.46 -23.99
CA THR A 43 9.85 38.85 -23.90
C THR A 43 11.02 39.82 -24.01
N GLU A 44 12.12 39.58 -23.31
CA GLU A 44 13.33 40.40 -23.32
C GLU A 44 13.99 40.42 -24.73
N GLU A 45 14.11 39.24 -25.37
CA GLU A 45 14.64 39.13 -26.75
C GLU A 45 13.78 39.92 -27.77
N MET A 46 12.44 39.87 -27.60
CA MET A 46 11.52 40.64 -28.44
C MET A 46 11.63 42.14 -28.23
N GLU A 47 11.84 42.60 -27.02
CA GLU A 47 12.04 44.00 -26.65
C GLU A 47 13.38 44.51 -27.25
N LEU A 48 14.46 43.76 -27.06
CA LEU A 48 15.78 44.05 -27.64
C LEU A 48 15.75 44.11 -29.20
N ALA A 49 14.98 43.21 -29.81
CA ALA A 49 14.78 43.18 -31.26
C ALA A 49 13.79 44.23 -31.76
N ARG A 50 13.30 45.13 -30.92
CA ARG A 50 12.29 46.15 -31.22
C ARG A 50 11.06 45.62 -31.96
N ARG A 51 10.58 44.44 -31.56
CA ARG A 51 9.40 43.83 -32.14
C ARG A 51 8.14 44.63 -31.84
N PRO A 52 7.06 44.51 -32.68
CA PRO A 52 5.82 45.23 -32.43
C PRO A 52 5.22 44.93 -31.06
N VAL A 53 4.71 45.94 -30.39
CA VAL A 53 4.15 45.86 -28.99
C VAL A 53 3.05 44.80 -28.87
N PHE A 54 2.30 44.53 -29.95
CA PHE A 54 1.26 43.50 -29.92
C PHE A 54 1.82 42.08 -29.82
N GLU A 55 3.01 41.79 -30.38
CA GLU A 55 3.69 40.50 -30.29
C GLU A 55 4.20 40.29 -28.83
N ILE A 56 4.83 41.30 -28.27
CA ILE A 56 5.30 41.26 -26.86
C ILE A 56 4.13 41.04 -25.92
N ARG A 57 3.01 41.77 -26.09
CA ARG A 57 1.79 41.56 -25.27
C ARG A 57 1.21 40.16 -25.45
N ARG A 58 1.35 39.51 -26.59
CA ARG A 58 0.88 38.14 -26.82
C ARG A 58 1.66 37.12 -25.97
N VAL A 59 2.98 37.28 -25.89
CA VAL A 59 3.84 36.42 -25.04
C VAL A 59 3.57 36.67 -23.55
N GLN A 60 3.44 37.94 -23.18
CA GLN A 60 3.08 38.28 -21.78
C GLN A 60 1.71 37.70 -21.36
N LYS A 61 0.71 37.77 -22.25
CA LYS A 61 -0.59 37.15 -22.00
C LYS A 61 -0.49 35.65 -21.89
N ALA A 62 0.27 34.97 -22.77
CA ALA A 62 0.48 33.51 -22.69
C ALA A 62 1.14 33.11 -21.37
N ARG A 63 2.11 33.89 -20.87
CA ARG A 63 2.71 33.70 -19.54
C ARG A 63 1.68 33.81 -18.42
N ASP A 64 0.84 34.85 -18.48
CA ASP A 64 -0.17 35.09 -17.44
C ASP A 64 -1.30 34.05 -17.47
N ASP A 65 -1.68 33.62 -18.66
CA ASP A 65 -2.63 32.51 -18.86
C ASP A 65 -2.05 31.20 -18.29
N PHE A 66 -0.76 30.92 -18.51
CA PHE A 66 -0.09 29.76 -17.90
C PHE A 66 -0.05 29.89 -16.37
N LYS A 67 0.35 31.05 -15.83
CA LYS A 67 0.37 31.31 -14.39
C LYS A 67 -0.99 31.04 -13.71
N ASN A 68 -2.06 31.39 -14.41
CA ASN A 68 -3.44 31.30 -13.90
C ASN A 68 -4.12 29.96 -14.26
N SER A 69 -3.48 29.12 -15.08
CA SER A 69 -4.01 27.81 -15.44
C SER A 69 -3.89 26.82 -14.28
N ILE A 70 -4.74 25.75 -14.30
CA ILE A 70 -4.64 24.64 -13.36
C ILE A 70 -3.25 23.97 -13.49
N VAL A 71 -2.76 23.82 -14.71
CA VAL A 71 -1.42 23.23 -14.99
C VAL A 71 -0.32 24.08 -14.35
N GLY A 72 -0.34 25.41 -14.53
CA GLY A 72 0.61 26.31 -13.90
C GLY A 72 0.53 26.29 -12.38
N SER A 73 -0.67 26.16 -11.82
CA SER A 73 -0.86 26.04 -10.38
C SER A 73 -0.27 24.77 -9.82
N VAL A 74 -0.50 23.62 -10.45
CA VAL A 74 0.05 22.32 -10.04
C VAL A 74 1.56 22.24 -10.28
N ALA A 75 2.03 22.82 -11.39
CA ALA A 75 3.45 22.83 -11.77
C ALA A 75 4.34 23.54 -10.72
N ARG A 76 3.79 24.44 -9.92
CA ARG A 76 4.54 25.09 -8.80
C ARG A 76 5.02 24.08 -7.76
N PHE A 77 4.28 22.98 -7.60
CA PHE A 77 4.64 21.93 -6.66
C PHE A 77 5.51 20.83 -7.30
N ALA A 78 5.73 20.83 -8.62
CA ALA A 78 6.54 19.84 -9.31
C ALA A 78 8.02 20.25 -9.28
N ASP A 79 8.74 19.87 -8.24
CA ASP A 79 10.16 20.15 -8.04
C ASP A 79 10.98 18.85 -7.93
N LEU A 80 11.79 18.59 -8.98
CA LEU A 80 12.60 17.38 -9.05
C LEU A 80 13.68 17.32 -7.94
N LYS A 81 14.23 18.47 -7.54
CA LYS A 81 15.23 18.58 -6.48
C LYS A 81 14.64 18.15 -5.14
N SER A 82 13.49 18.70 -4.78
CA SER A 82 12.76 18.33 -3.58
C SER A 82 12.36 16.86 -3.57
N PHE A 83 11.87 16.35 -4.72
CA PHE A 83 11.54 14.92 -4.86
C PHE A 83 12.76 14.03 -4.67
N ALA A 84 13.91 14.37 -5.30
CA ALA A 84 15.14 13.57 -5.17
C ALA A 84 15.66 13.53 -3.73
N ILE A 85 15.56 14.62 -2.98
CA ILE A 85 15.96 14.67 -1.55
C ILE A 85 15.06 13.73 -0.73
N VAL A 86 13.75 13.85 -0.85
CA VAL A 86 12.80 13.09 -0.02
C VAL A 86 12.76 11.62 -0.44
N ALA A 87 12.50 11.35 -1.71
CA ALA A 87 12.37 9.99 -2.21
C ALA A 87 13.72 9.24 -2.17
N GLY A 88 14.82 9.91 -2.58
CA GLY A 88 16.16 9.33 -2.55
C GLY A 88 16.63 9.01 -1.14
N GLY A 89 16.46 9.94 -0.20
CA GLY A 89 16.79 9.74 1.19
C GLY A 89 15.97 8.64 1.86
N ALA A 90 14.65 8.66 1.68
CA ALA A 90 13.76 7.65 2.23
C ALA A 90 14.04 6.25 1.64
N PHE A 91 14.30 6.18 0.33
CA PHE A 91 14.66 4.92 -0.33
C PHE A 91 16.05 4.39 0.11
N ALA A 92 17.02 5.28 0.33
CA ALA A 92 18.30 4.89 0.91
C ALA A 92 18.12 4.26 2.30
N ALA A 93 17.39 4.92 3.17
CA ALA A 93 17.10 4.41 4.51
C ALA A 93 16.38 3.06 4.46
N LEU A 94 15.41 2.88 3.51
CA LEU A 94 14.72 1.61 3.29
C LEU A 94 15.70 0.48 2.92
N LEU A 95 16.62 0.73 1.99
CA LEU A 95 17.57 -0.28 1.53
C LEU A 95 18.66 -0.60 2.57
N ILE A 96 18.91 0.31 3.52
CA ILE A 96 19.78 0.06 4.67
C ILE A 96 19.06 -0.79 5.72
N ALA A 97 17.79 -0.50 5.99
CA ALA A 97 17.01 -1.16 7.03
C ALA A 97 16.52 -2.56 6.64
N PHE A 98 16.21 -2.78 5.36
CA PHE A 98 15.61 -4.03 4.88
C PHE A 98 16.38 -4.64 3.70
N PRO A 99 16.36 -5.98 3.56
CA PRO A 99 16.88 -6.67 2.37
C PRO A 99 16.20 -6.16 1.10
N ILE A 100 16.95 -6.03 0.02
CA ILE A 100 16.46 -5.46 -1.26
C ILE A 100 15.22 -6.20 -1.81
N SER A 101 15.16 -7.52 -1.62
CA SER A 101 14.00 -8.34 -2.02
C SER A 101 12.72 -7.94 -1.30
N ARG A 102 12.82 -7.53 -0.04
CA ARG A 102 11.69 -7.07 0.78
C ARG A 102 11.35 -5.61 0.48
N ALA A 103 12.36 -4.76 0.35
CA ALA A 103 12.19 -3.34 0.01
C ALA A 103 11.46 -3.15 -1.33
N MET A 104 11.78 -3.93 -2.35
CA MET A 104 11.14 -3.82 -3.67
C MET A 104 9.67 -4.27 -3.68
N ARG A 105 9.24 -5.09 -2.74
CA ARG A 105 7.82 -5.50 -2.61
C ARG A 105 6.89 -4.36 -2.20
N ILE A 106 7.41 -3.25 -1.67
CA ILE A 106 6.59 -2.10 -1.26
C ILE A 106 5.71 -1.58 -2.40
N PHE A 107 6.24 -1.59 -3.63
CA PHE A 107 5.47 -1.17 -4.82
C PHE A 107 4.32 -2.13 -5.12
N VAL A 108 4.55 -3.44 -4.99
CA VAL A 108 3.52 -4.47 -5.17
C VAL A 108 2.44 -4.32 -4.11
N PHE A 109 2.82 -4.14 -2.84
CA PHE A 109 1.89 -3.98 -1.73
C PHE A 109 1.03 -2.72 -1.87
N THR A 110 1.62 -1.63 -2.32
CA THR A 110 0.89 -0.38 -2.56
C THR A 110 -0.16 -0.55 -3.67
N ILE A 111 0.20 -1.22 -4.77
CA ILE A 111 -0.73 -1.49 -5.87
C ILE A 111 -1.85 -2.46 -5.44
N GLN A 112 -1.50 -3.54 -4.75
CA GLN A 112 -2.47 -4.52 -4.25
C GLN A 112 -3.45 -3.92 -3.23
N ALA A 113 -2.99 -2.96 -2.43
CA ALA A 113 -3.86 -2.27 -1.48
C ALA A 113 -4.96 -1.42 -2.16
N LEU A 114 -4.79 -1.04 -3.43
CA LEU A 114 -5.83 -0.36 -4.22
C LEU A 114 -6.90 -1.32 -4.73
N GLY A 115 -6.67 -2.64 -4.67
CA GLY A 115 -7.60 -3.68 -5.08
C GLY A 115 -8.88 -3.72 -4.23
N ARG A 116 -9.92 -4.37 -4.78
CA ARG A 116 -11.20 -4.58 -4.09
C ARG A 116 -11.01 -5.59 -2.95
N ASP A 117 -11.55 -5.26 -1.80
CA ASP A 117 -11.62 -6.15 -0.65
C ASP A 117 -12.76 -7.16 -0.85
N ARG A 118 -12.43 -8.44 -1.01
CA ARG A 118 -13.37 -9.56 -1.18
C ARG A 118 -13.45 -10.45 0.07
N MET A 119 -12.79 -10.06 1.16
CA MET A 119 -12.72 -10.90 2.36
C MET A 119 -14.08 -11.33 2.89
N LYS A 120 -15.10 -10.44 2.80
CA LYS A 120 -16.45 -10.76 3.27
C LYS A 120 -17.11 -11.85 2.44
N GLU A 121 -16.87 -11.86 1.14
CA GLU A 121 -17.37 -12.85 0.20
C GLU A 121 -16.66 -14.20 0.45
N GLU A 122 -15.35 -14.17 0.79
CA GLU A 122 -14.57 -15.37 1.10
C GLU A 122 -15.01 -16.08 2.41
N PHE A 123 -15.41 -15.32 3.43
CA PHE A 123 -15.97 -15.90 4.65
C PHE A 123 -17.27 -16.66 4.38
N LEU A 124 -18.14 -16.11 3.52
CA LEU A 124 -19.39 -16.77 3.15
C LEU A 124 -19.14 -18.02 2.32
N ASP A 125 -18.26 -17.94 1.31
CA ASP A 125 -17.88 -19.07 0.47
C ASP A 125 -17.32 -20.24 1.28
N VAL A 126 -16.43 -19.95 2.24
CA VAL A 126 -15.90 -20.96 3.17
C VAL A 126 -17.02 -21.57 4.02
N TYR A 127 -17.91 -20.74 4.57
CA TYR A 127 -19.03 -21.21 5.39
C TYR A 127 -19.95 -22.17 4.62
N GLU A 128 -20.39 -21.78 3.42
CA GLU A 128 -21.27 -22.60 2.57
C GLU A 128 -20.58 -23.91 2.15
N THR A 129 -19.31 -23.82 1.74
CA THR A 129 -18.52 -24.98 1.35
C THR A 129 -18.37 -25.98 2.49
N VAL A 130 -18.09 -25.51 3.70
CA VAL A 130 -17.94 -26.39 4.89
C VAL A 130 -19.25 -27.06 5.23
N LEU A 131 -20.39 -26.35 5.17
CA LEU A 131 -21.71 -26.95 5.42
C LEU A 131 -22.04 -28.02 4.37
N TYR A 132 -21.76 -27.77 3.10
CA TYR A 132 -21.93 -28.76 2.03
C TYR A 132 -21.11 -30.05 2.29
N LEU A 133 -19.83 -29.90 2.67
CA LEU A 133 -18.96 -31.02 3.00
C LEU A 133 -19.45 -31.79 4.24
N ALA A 134 -19.94 -31.08 5.25
CA ALA A 134 -20.51 -31.67 6.47
C ALA A 134 -21.80 -32.45 6.18
N GLU A 135 -22.69 -31.89 5.36
CA GLU A 135 -23.93 -32.56 4.97
C GLU A 135 -23.65 -33.83 4.15
N LYS A 136 -22.75 -33.75 3.20
CA LYS A 136 -22.30 -34.93 2.42
C LYS A 136 -21.80 -36.05 3.34
N ARG A 137 -21.01 -35.69 4.36
CA ARG A 137 -20.46 -36.60 5.35
C ARG A 137 -21.51 -37.21 6.30
N SER A 138 -22.50 -36.40 6.67
CA SER A 138 -23.63 -36.86 7.51
C SER A 138 -24.50 -37.88 6.80
N ARG A 139 -24.60 -37.82 5.45
CA ARG A 139 -25.28 -38.81 4.61
C ARG A 139 -24.45 -40.11 4.45
N GLY A 140 -23.26 -40.21 5.03
CA GLY A 140 -22.35 -41.33 4.90
C GLY A 140 -21.53 -41.34 3.60
N GLU A 141 -21.56 -40.28 2.84
CA GLU A 141 -20.76 -40.12 1.62
C GLU A 141 -19.31 -39.74 1.97
N VAL A 142 -18.39 -40.22 1.15
CA VAL A 142 -16.95 -39.89 1.28
C VAL A 142 -16.65 -38.61 0.53
N ILE A 143 -15.89 -37.70 1.14
CA ILE A 143 -15.32 -36.54 0.43
C ILE A 143 -14.27 -37.07 -0.54
N THR A 144 -14.37 -36.67 -1.80
CA THR A 144 -13.52 -37.12 -2.91
C THR A 144 -12.58 -35.99 -3.37
N ASP A 145 -11.56 -36.35 -4.16
CA ASP A 145 -10.67 -35.37 -4.79
C ASP A 145 -11.45 -34.36 -5.66
N ALA A 146 -12.53 -34.77 -6.30
CA ALA A 146 -13.39 -33.87 -7.06
C ALA A 146 -14.06 -32.79 -6.19
N ASP A 147 -14.50 -33.13 -4.99
CA ASP A 147 -15.07 -32.16 -4.06
C ASP A 147 -13.99 -31.14 -3.61
N VAL A 148 -12.75 -31.56 -3.45
CA VAL A 148 -11.63 -30.71 -3.07
C VAL A 148 -11.25 -29.75 -4.19
N GLU A 149 -11.32 -30.17 -5.45
CA GLU A 149 -11.06 -29.31 -6.62
C GLU A 149 -12.08 -28.18 -6.76
N GLU A 150 -13.33 -28.38 -6.29
CA GLU A 150 -14.38 -27.35 -6.29
C GLU A 150 -14.19 -26.29 -5.19
N ILE A 151 -13.35 -26.54 -4.19
CA ILE A 151 -13.10 -25.57 -3.12
C ILE A 151 -12.30 -24.36 -3.65
N HIS A 152 -12.88 -23.17 -3.56
CA HIS A 152 -12.23 -21.95 -4.06
C HIS A 152 -11.13 -21.45 -3.13
N ASN A 153 -11.35 -21.49 -1.81
CA ASN A 153 -10.39 -21.01 -0.83
C ASN A 153 -9.19 -21.97 -0.73
N GLU A 154 -7.98 -21.46 -0.93
CA GLU A 154 -6.75 -22.25 -0.98
C GLU A 154 -6.42 -22.93 0.35
N TYR A 155 -6.62 -22.25 1.49
CA TYR A 155 -6.36 -22.83 2.82
C TYR A 155 -7.31 -23.97 3.12
N LEU A 156 -8.62 -23.77 2.88
CA LEU A 156 -9.63 -24.80 3.08
C LEU A 156 -9.33 -26.02 2.19
N ARG A 157 -9.02 -25.80 0.92
CA ARG A 157 -8.68 -26.87 -0.03
C ARG A 157 -7.51 -27.71 0.44
N ASN A 158 -6.39 -27.08 0.77
CA ASN A 158 -5.17 -27.76 1.19
C ASN A 158 -5.40 -28.53 2.50
N TRP A 159 -6.07 -27.94 3.47
CA TRP A 159 -6.29 -28.60 4.77
C TRP A 159 -7.35 -29.71 4.71
N VAL A 160 -8.36 -29.59 3.85
CA VAL A 160 -9.28 -30.71 3.56
C VAL A 160 -8.51 -31.87 2.92
N GLN A 161 -7.66 -31.58 1.95
CA GLN A 161 -6.82 -32.58 1.31
C GLN A 161 -5.90 -33.27 2.30
N ASP A 162 -5.15 -32.51 3.11
CA ASP A 162 -4.11 -33.05 3.98
C ASP A 162 -4.68 -33.77 5.22
N PHE A 163 -5.80 -33.31 5.77
CA PHE A 163 -6.30 -33.79 7.05
C PHE A 163 -7.60 -34.59 6.99
N ILE A 164 -8.39 -34.43 5.94
CA ILE A 164 -9.68 -35.12 5.79
C ILE A 164 -9.57 -36.28 4.82
N LEU A 165 -8.93 -36.12 3.66
CA LEU A 165 -8.74 -37.21 2.72
C LEU A 165 -7.72 -38.23 3.22
N VAL A 166 -6.57 -37.76 3.72
CA VAL A 166 -5.48 -38.65 4.16
C VAL A 166 -5.76 -39.27 5.55
N ASP A 167 -6.54 -38.61 6.39
CA ASP A 167 -7.08 -39.08 7.69
C ASP A 167 -6.06 -39.68 8.69
N ILE A 168 -4.78 -39.37 8.60
CA ILE A 168 -3.71 -39.94 9.44
C ILE A 168 -3.50 -39.15 10.73
N ALA A 169 -3.80 -37.83 10.73
CA ALA A 169 -3.46 -36.95 11.83
C ALA A 169 -4.51 -36.96 12.96
N SER A 170 -4.06 -36.93 14.22
CA SER A 170 -4.94 -36.68 15.35
C SER A 170 -5.38 -35.21 15.40
N GLU A 171 -6.53 -34.92 16.07
CA GLU A 171 -7.03 -33.54 16.22
C GLU A 171 -5.96 -32.61 16.80
N LYS A 172 -5.24 -33.06 17.83
CA LYS A 172 -4.16 -32.29 18.45
C LYS A 172 -3.06 -31.93 17.44
N MET A 173 -2.65 -32.90 16.63
CA MET A 173 -1.63 -32.69 15.59
C MET A 173 -2.12 -31.72 14.52
N ILE A 174 -3.38 -31.84 14.09
CA ILE A 174 -4.00 -30.92 13.12
C ILE A 174 -3.98 -29.48 13.69
N THR A 175 -4.42 -29.30 14.93
CA THR A 175 -4.42 -28.00 15.60
C THR A 175 -3.02 -27.38 15.68
N GLU A 176 -2.02 -28.17 16.10
CA GLU A 176 -0.63 -27.70 16.21
C GLU A 176 -0.04 -27.29 14.86
N ILE A 177 -0.30 -28.05 13.78
CA ILE A 177 0.18 -27.75 12.43
C ILE A 177 -0.47 -26.46 11.91
N ILE A 178 -1.81 -26.38 11.96
CA ILE A 178 -2.54 -25.23 11.45
C ILE A 178 -2.16 -23.98 12.25
N GLN A 179 -2.02 -24.07 13.58
CA GLN A 179 -1.63 -22.96 14.41
C GLN A 179 -0.23 -22.45 14.06
N SER A 180 0.71 -23.36 13.80
CA SER A 180 2.05 -22.98 13.33
C SER A 180 1.99 -22.29 11.95
N GLU A 181 1.09 -22.70 11.07
CA GLU A 181 0.92 -22.09 9.75
C GLU A 181 0.31 -20.68 9.86
N ILE A 182 -0.67 -20.50 10.75
CA ILE A 182 -1.25 -19.18 11.09
C ILE A 182 -0.17 -18.25 11.65
N GLU A 183 0.66 -18.73 12.57
CA GLU A 183 1.76 -17.95 13.15
C GLU A 183 2.77 -17.54 12.08
N MET A 184 3.15 -18.44 11.17
CA MET A 184 4.05 -18.14 10.07
C MET A 184 3.45 -17.16 9.05
N TYR A 185 2.14 -17.25 8.79
CA TYR A 185 1.42 -16.26 7.99
C TYR A 185 1.46 -14.89 8.66
N ASN A 186 1.12 -14.83 9.96
CA ASN A 186 1.15 -13.60 10.75
C ASN A 186 2.54 -12.95 10.74
N TYR A 187 3.60 -13.73 10.93
CA TYR A 187 4.97 -13.24 10.91
C TYR A 187 5.33 -12.63 9.53
N ARG A 188 5.05 -13.32 8.43
CA ARG A 188 5.32 -12.84 7.06
C ARG A 188 4.54 -11.57 6.72
N ALA A 189 3.25 -11.53 7.08
CA ALA A 189 2.41 -10.36 6.85
C ALA A 189 2.84 -9.16 7.69
N PHE A 190 3.31 -9.40 8.94
CA PHE A 190 3.84 -8.35 9.80
C PHE A 190 5.11 -7.73 9.22
N GLU A 191 6.03 -8.53 8.67
CA GLU A 191 7.23 -8.02 8.01
C GLU A 191 6.91 -7.09 6.82
N GLU A 192 5.86 -7.38 6.07
CA GLU A 192 5.39 -6.52 4.97
C GLU A 192 4.84 -5.19 5.47
N ILE A 193 4.04 -5.23 6.53
CA ILE A 193 3.46 -4.04 7.16
C ILE A 193 4.54 -3.15 7.77
N ASP A 194 5.58 -3.76 8.36
CA ASP A 194 6.68 -3.05 9.00
C ASP A 194 7.47 -2.19 8.01
N VAL A 195 7.72 -2.69 6.80
CA VAL A 195 8.33 -1.91 5.70
C VAL A 195 7.51 -0.66 5.37
N LEU A 196 6.19 -0.79 5.28
CA LEU A 196 5.30 0.33 4.98
C LEU A 196 5.26 1.35 6.13
N LYS A 197 5.21 0.88 7.38
CA LYS A 197 5.26 1.73 8.58
C LYS A 197 6.59 2.48 8.67
N PHE A 198 7.68 1.80 8.39
CA PHE A 198 9.01 2.41 8.34
C PHE A 198 9.05 3.56 7.31
N MET A 199 8.53 3.35 6.10
CA MET A 199 8.45 4.42 5.10
C MET A 199 7.56 5.57 5.55
N GLY A 200 6.43 5.28 6.22
CA GLY A 200 5.57 6.30 6.81
C GLY A 200 6.26 7.17 7.85
N MET A 201 7.23 6.63 8.58
CA MET A 201 8.02 7.33 9.58
C MET A 201 9.20 8.11 8.95
N VAL A 202 9.86 7.52 7.98
CA VAL A 202 11.12 8.06 7.42
C VAL A 202 10.89 9.16 6.39
N THR A 203 9.84 9.07 5.57
CA THR A 203 9.58 10.09 4.53
C THR A 203 9.37 11.51 5.09
N PRO A 204 8.64 11.76 6.18
CA PRO A 204 8.57 13.09 6.78
C PRO A 204 9.91 13.55 7.37
N ALA A 205 10.71 12.63 7.91
CA ALA A 205 12.04 12.95 8.43
C ALA A 205 12.95 13.49 7.33
N PHE A 206 12.94 12.87 6.13
CA PHE A 206 13.66 13.41 4.97
C PHE A 206 13.04 14.70 4.42
N GLY A 207 11.73 14.91 4.61
CA GLY A 207 11.10 16.22 4.40
C GLY A 207 11.74 17.32 5.26
N MET A 208 11.96 17.04 6.55
CA MET A 208 12.68 17.98 7.46
C MET A 208 14.15 18.17 7.08
N VAL A 209 14.85 17.11 6.67
CA VAL A 209 16.21 17.25 6.12
C VAL A 209 16.22 18.21 4.94
N GLY A 210 15.23 18.09 4.04
CA GLY A 210 15.08 19.00 2.89
C GLY A 210 14.85 20.45 3.30
N THR A 211 14.13 20.73 4.40
CA THR A 211 14.02 22.11 4.91
C THR A 211 15.35 22.68 5.38
N ILE A 212 16.14 21.88 6.08
CA ILE A 212 17.47 22.29 6.54
C ILE A 212 18.38 22.58 5.34
N VAL A 213 18.37 21.70 4.33
CA VAL A 213 19.13 21.90 3.08
C VAL A 213 18.69 23.19 2.38
N GLY A 214 17.38 23.42 2.24
CA GLY A 214 16.82 24.65 1.64
C GLY A 214 17.23 25.92 2.39
N LEU A 215 17.20 25.89 3.74
CA LEU A 215 17.62 27.02 4.56
C LEU A 215 19.14 27.28 4.45
N ILE A 216 19.97 26.26 4.40
CA ILE A 216 21.43 26.40 4.20
C ILE A 216 21.70 27.06 2.83
N LEU A 217 21.03 26.60 1.77
CA LEU A 217 21.17 27.20 0.44
C LEU A 217 20.70 28.67 0.43
N MET A 218 19.58 28.96 1.07
CA MET A 218 19.04 30.32 1.21
C MET A 218 20.05 31.26 1.92
N LEU A 219 20.61 30.82 3.03
CA LEU A 219 21.61 31.61 3.77
C LEU A 219 22.90 31.80 2.96
N GLY A 220 23.33 30.77 2.24
CA GLY A 220 24.48 30.85 1.34
C GLY A 220 24.29 31.86 0.22
N SER A 221 23.10 31.92 -0.37
CA SER A 221 22.75 32.89 -1.41
C SER A 221 22.62 34.32 -0.87
N ALA A 222 22.27 34.50 0.41
CA ALA A 222 22.06 35.82 1.02
C ALA A 222 23.39 36.55 1.33
N VAL A 223 24.51 35.87 1.41
CA VAL A 223 25.81 36.45 1.85
C VAL A 223 26.61 37.11 0.70
N GLY A 224 26.23 36.90 -0.57
CA GLY A 224 26.93 37.44 -1.75
C GLY A 224 26.53 38.87 -2.08
N ALA A 225 27.52 39.72 -2.42
CA ALA A 225 27.26 41.05 -2.97
C ALA A 225 26.64 40.90 -4.38
N GLY A 226 25.33 40.98 -4.51
CA GLY A 226 24.57 40.76 -5.76
C GLY A 226 23.56 39.61 -5.68
N SER A 227 23.24 39.15 -4.45
CA SER A 227 22.22 38.10 -4.21
C SER A 227 20.91 38.47 -4.91
N GLN A 228 20.50 37.63 -5.87
CA GLN A 228 19.21 37.79 -6.54
C GLN A 228 18.09 37.29 -5.63
N LEU A 229 17.08 38.06 -5.42
CA LEU A 229 15.89 37.67 -4.65
C LEU A 229 15.29 36.34 -5.15
N SER A 230 15.42 36.06 -6.45
CA SER A 230 14.98 34.80 -7.08
C SER A 230 15.68 33.56 -6.52
N GLU A 231 17.00 33.62 -6.21
CA GLU A 231 17.74 32.48 -5.65
C GLU A 231 17.29 32.19 -4.21
N ILE A 232 17.09 33.24 -3.41
CA ILE A 232 16.57 33.11 -2.04
C ILE A 232 15.18 32.48 -2.05
N MET A 233 14.31 32.95 -2.93
CA MET A 233 12.95 32.41 -3.08
C MET A 233 12.96 30.97 -3.60
N GLY A 234 13.87 30.62 -4.50
CA GLY A 234 14.05 29.24 -4.98
C GLY A 234 14.44 28.29 -3.86
N ALA A 235 15.44 28.65 -3.05
CA ALA A 235 15.88 27.84 -1.92
C ALA A 235 14.78 27.67 -0.85
N MET A 236 13.99 28.73 -0.58
CA MET A 236 12.84 28.66 0.31
C MET A 236 11.75 27.73 -0.24
N SER A 237 11.51 27.75 -1.57
CA SER A 237 10.56 26.85 -2.23
C SER A 237 10.95 25.38 -2.02
N VAL A 238 12.25 25.03 -2.20
CA VAL A 238 12.75 23.66 -1.94
C VAL A 238 12.45 23.24 -0.51
N ALA A 239 12.72 24.11 0.47
CA ALA A 239 12.45 23.82 1.89
C ALA A 239 10.97 23.49 2.15
N LEU A 240 10.05 24.26 1.57
CA LEU A 240 8.61 24.05 1.78
C LEU A 240 8.09 22.80 1.02
N ILE A 241 8.52 22.61 -0.21
CA ILE A 241 8.05 21.50 -1.07
C ILE A 241 8.56 20.15 -0.56
N THR A 242 9.80 20.07 -0.04
CA THR A 242 10.32 18.83 0.55
C THR A 242 9.48 18.36 1.74
N THR A 243 9.10 19.27 2.62
CA THR A 243 8.23 18.93 3.75
C THR A 243 6.86 18.49 3.29
N LEU A 244 6.28 19.20 2.31
CA LEU A 244 5.00 18.80 1.71
C LEU A 244 5.05 17.38 1.15
N TYR A 245 6.08 17.07 0.35
CA TYR A 245 6.25 15.72 -0.22
C TYR A 245 6.41 14.64 0.84
N GLY A 246 7.23 14.90 1.86
CA GLY A 246 7.46 13.96 2.96
C GLY A 246 6.17 13.63 3.70
N VAL A 247 5.38 14.65 4.04
CA VAL A 247 4.11 14.49 4.76
C VAL A 247 3.05 13.83 3.88
N LEU A 248 2.89 14.26 2.62
CA LEU A 248 1.92 13.66 1.70
C LEU A 248 2.22 12.19 1.43
N ALA A 249 3.48 11.84 1.16
CA ALA A 249 3.86 10.44 0.95
C ALA A 249 3.56 9.56 2.18
N ALA A 250 3.86 10.05 3.38
CA ALA A 250 3.56 9.32 4.61
C ALA A 250 2.07 9.16 4.85
N GLN A 251 1.30 10.27 4.82
CA GLN A 251 -0.08 10.31 5.30
C GLN A 251 -1.09 9.84 4.26
N LEU A 252 -0.80 9.98 2.96
CA LEU A 252 -1.73 9.58 1.89
C LEU A 252 -1.36 8.24 1.26
N ILE A 253 -0.11 7.77 1.38
CA ILE A 253 0.33 6.53 0.75
C ILE A 253 0.72 5.50 1.81
N PHE A 254 1.83 5.68 2.51
CA PHE A 254 2.43 4.62 3.31
C PHE A 254 1.58 4.21 4.53
N ILE A 255 1.10 5.16 5.32
CA ILE A 255 0.31 4.89 6.52
C ILE A 255 -1.06 4.27 6.18
N PRO A 256 -1.86 4.79 5.23
CA PRO A 256 -3.12 4.16 4.85
C PRO A 256 -2.94 2.76 4.25
N VAL A 257 -1.91 2.56 3.41
CA VAL A 257 -1.60 1.24 2.85
C VAL A 257 -1.21 0.27 3.95
N ALA A 258 -0.36 0.67 4.90
CA ALA A 258 0.01 -0.15 6.05
C ALA A 258 -1.22 -0.53 6.89
N SER A 259 -2.13 0.42 7.13
CA SER A 259 -3.37 0.18 7.89
C SER A 259 -4.30 -0.79 7.17
N LYS A 260 -4.46 -0.64 5.86
CA LYS A 260 -5.26 -1.58 5.05
C LYS A 260 -4.68 -2.99 5.04
N ARG A 261 -3.34 -3.11 4.89
CA ARG A 261 -2.65 -4.41 4.96
C ARG A 261 -2.79 -5.04 6.34
N TYR A 262 -2.75 -4.25 7.40
CA TYR A 262 -2.98 -4.74 8.76
C TYR A 262 -4.41 -5.31 8.91
N GLN A 263 -5.42 -4.61 8.41
CA GLN A 263 -6.82 -5.09 8.45
C GLN A 263 -7.00 -6.38 7.64
N LEU A 264 -6.40 -6.47 6.44
CA LEU A 264 -6.43 -7.68 5.62
C LEU A 264 -5.74 -8.86 6.32
N LYS A 265 -4.60 -8.62 6.97
CA LYS A 265 -3.91 -9.64 7.78
C LYS A 265 -4.81 -10.18 8.89
N GLU A 266 -5.42 -9.30 9.68
CA GLU A 266 -6.32 -9.71 10.77
C GLU A 266 -7.54 -10.49 10.24
N SER A 267 -8.11 -10.07 9.13
CA SER A 267 -9.23 -10.76 8.50
C SER A 267 -8.82 -12.15 7.98
N ASN A 268 -7.66 -12.28 7.34
CA ASN A 268 -7.15 -13.57 6.90
C ASN A 268 -6.87 -14.53 8.07
N ILE A 269 -6.30 -14.03 9.18
CA ILE A 269 -6.08 -14.86 10.38
C ILE A 269 -7.42 -15.40 10.91
N LYS A 270 -8.44 -14.55 11.01
CA LYS A 270 -9.79 -14.99 11.44
C LYS A 270 -10.40 -16.00 10.48
N LEU A 271 -10.20 -15.85 9.19
CA LEU A 271 -10.65 -16.83 8.19
C LEU A 271 -9.91 -18.17 8.35
N MET A 272 -8.61 -18.14 8.59
CA MET A 272 -7.84 -19.36 8.86
C MET A 272 -8.27 -20.04 10.18
N GLU A 273 -8.57 -19.27 11.22
CA GLU A 273 -9.14 -19.80 12.48
C GLU A 273 -10.51 -20.45 12.25
N MET A 274 -11.39 -19.83 11.47
CA MET A 274 -12.67 -20.41 11.07
C MET A 274 -12.49 -21.73 10.29
N ILE A 275 -11.54 -21.77 9.37
CA ILE A 275 -11.22 -22.98 8.61
C ILE A 275 -10.65 -24.07 9.54
N GLN A 276 -9.78 -23.70 10.51
CA GLN A 276 -9.27 -24.63 11.53
C GLN A 276 -10.40 -25.33 12.28
N GLU A 277 -11.34 -24.57 12.83
CA GLU A 277 -12.50 -25.14 13.52
C GLU A 277 -13.34 -26.02 12.57
N SER A 278 -13.52 -25.57 11.33
CA SER A 278 -14.22 -26.35 10.30
C SER A 278 -13.58 -27.71 10.04
N ILE A 279 -12.26 -27.77 9.94
CA ILE A 279 -11.52 -29.04 9.75
C ILE A 279 -11.72 -29.97 10.96
N LEU A 280 -11.70 -29.45 12.18
CA LEU A 280 -11.93 -30.23 13.40
C LEU A 280 -13.36 -30.78 13.45
N TYR A 281 -14.37 -30.01 13.12
CA TYR A 281 -15.77 -30.45 13.01
C TYR A 281 -15.94 -31.52 11.91
N LEU A 282 -15.38 -31.30 10.74
CA LEU A 282 -15.38 -32.30 9.68
C LEU A 282 -14.67 -33.60 10.12
N LYS A 283 -13.60 -33.53 10.88
CA LYS A 283 -12.89 -34.69 11.43
C LYS A 283 -13.75 -35.47 12.42
N ARG A 284 -14.47 -34.77 13.31
CA ARG A 284 -15.39 -35.38 14.30
C ARG A 284 -16.67 -35.90 13.68
N LYS A 285 -16.94 -35.59 12.42
CA LYS A 285 -18.20 -35.89 11.73
C LYS A 285 -19.41 -35.27 12.42
N GLU A 286 -19.23 -34.01 12.91
CA GLU A 286 -20.32 -33.27 13.51
C GLU A 286 -21.43 -32.96 12.51
N LEU A 287 -22.66 -32.75 13.02
CA LEU A 287 -23.81 -32.42 12.18
C LEU A 287 -23.69 -31.00 11.61
N SER A 288 -24.18 -30.79 10.39
CA SER A 288 -24.14 -29.49 9.72
C SER A 288 -24.81 -28.38 10.52
N GLU A 289 -25.85 -28.70 11.29
CA GLU A 289 -26.56 -27.76 12.16
C GLU A 289 -25.67 -27.23 13.27
N VAL A 290 -24.89 -28.11 13.92
CA VAL A 290 -23.93 -27.72 15.00
C VAL A 290 -22.84 -26.85 14.41
N ILE A 291 -22.26 -27.27 13.29
CA ILE A 291 -21.21 -26.51 12.58
C ILE A 291 -21.71 -25.13 12.19
N SER A 292 -22.94 -25.05 11.64
CA SER A 292 -23.56 -23.79 11.25
C SER A 292 -23.74 -22.82 12.42
N GLN A 293 -24.12 -23.32 13.61
CA GLN A 293 -24.30 -22.48 14.80
C GLN A 293 -22.99 -21.89 15.29
N ASP A 294 -21.90 -22.65 15.26
CA ASP A 294 -20.61 -22.20 15.76
C ASP A 294 -19.86 -21.34 14.75
N LEU A 295 -19.93 -21.67 13.45
CA LEU A 295 -19.22 -20.91 12.43
C LEU A 295 -19.88 -19.56 12.08
N ILE A 296 -21.18 -19.39 12.35
CA ILE A 296 -21.90 -18.14 12.07
C ILE A 296 -21.28 -16.92 12.79
N ILE A 297 -20.60 -17.12 13.92
CA ILE A 297 -19.94 -16.05 14.68
C ILE A 297 -18.78 -15.39 13.90
N TYR A 298 -18.16 -16.12 12.99
CA TYR A 298 -17.07 -15.61 12.14
C TYR A 298 -17.58 -14.74 10.98
N LEU A 299 -18.85 -14.91 10.60
CA LEU A 299 -19.44 -14.18 9.49
C LEU A 299 -19.63 -12.70 9.82
N PRO A 300 -19.45 -11.80 8.83
CA PRO A 300 -19.84 -10.41 8.95
C PRO A 300 -21.32 -10.26 9.32
N PRO A 301 -21.71 -9.24 10.11
CA PRO A 301 -23.08 -9.07 10.60
C PRO A 301 -24.16 -9.10 9.52
N LYS A 302 -23.84 -8.58 8.32
CA LYS A 302 -24.76 -8.58 7.17
C LYS A 302 -25.17 -10.01 6.79
N PHE A 303 -24.22 -10.89 6.56
CA PHE A 303 -24.48 -12.27 6.16
C PHE A 303 -25.10 -13.09 7.27
N ARG A 304 -24.71 -12.81 8.52
CA ARG A 304 -25.31 -13.44 9.70
C ARG A 304 -26.82 -13.20 9.75
N ASN A 305 -27.25 -11.94 9.58
CA ASN A 305 -28.66 -11.58 9.60
C ASN A 305 -29.43 -12.24 8.44
N GLU A 306 -28.85 -12.27 7.24
CA GLU A 306 -29.44 -12.93 6.07
C GLU A 306 -29.68 -14.44 6.34
N ILE A 307 -28.70 -15.14 6.90
CA ILE A 307 -28.81 -16.57 7.23
C ILE A 307 -29.83 -16.80 8.36
N GLU A 308 -29.89 -15.94 9.37
CA GLU A 308 -30.86 -16.03 10.46
C GLU A 308 -32.30 -15.81 9.95
N GLU A 309 -32.51 -14.86 9.04
CA GLU A 309 -33.80 -14.62 8.37
C GLU A 309 -34.21 -15.83 7.53
N GLU A 310 -33.32 -16.40 6.72
CA GLU A 310 -33.60 -17.60 5.94
C GLU A 310 -33.98 -18.80 6.83
N LYS A 311 -33.28 -19.01 7.94
CA LYS A 311 -33.63 -20.06 8.91
C LYS A 311 -34.99 -19.84 9.55
N MET A 312 -35.36 -18.59 9.89
CA MET A 312 -36.67 -18.30 10.44
C MET A 312 -37.78 -18.57 9.41
N ILE A 313 -37.60 -18.17 8.15
CA ILE A 313 -38.55 -18.43 7.07
C ILE A 313 -38.69 -19.94 6.84
N ALA A 314 -37.61 -20.69 6.85
CA ALA A 314 -37.64 -22.15 6.71
C ALA A 314 -38.38 -22.86 7.87
N MET A 315 -38.25 -22.38 9.09
CA MET A 315 -38.99 -22.86 10.25
C MET A 315 -40.50 -22.54 10.15
N GLU A 316 -40.83 -21.30 9.76
CA GLU A 316 -42.24 -20.89 9.59
C GLU A 316 -42.96 -21.61 8.44
N SER A 317 -42.20 -21.91 7.36
CA SER A 317 -42.77 -22.64 6.21
C SER A 317 -42.93 -24.15 6.43
N GLY A 318 -42.50 -24.69 7.57
CA GLY A 318 -42.55 -26.12 7.88
C GLY A 318 -41.60 -26.98 7.00
N ALA A 319 -40.64 -26.38 6.32
CA ALA A 319 -39.70 -27.08 5.45
C ALA A 319 -38.61 -27.83 6.24
N LEU A 320 -38.35 -27.44 7.48
CA LEU A 320 -37.59 -28.21 8.44
C LEU A 320 -38.57 -29.09 9.21
N GLY A 321 -38.84 -30.31 8.70
CA GLY A 321 -39.65 -31.30 9.39
C GLY A 321 -39.09 -31.62 10.75
N LEU A 322 -39.90 -31.41 11.80
CA LEU A 322 -39.75 -32.01 13.12
C LEU A 322 -39.92 -33.52 13.02
#